data_cb5b4c9de5441f074ea2c4d820cea6bf
#
_entry.id   cb5b4c9de5441f074ea2c4d820cea6bf
#
_cell.length_a   1.000
_cell.length_b   1.000
_cell.length_c   1.000
_cell.angle_alpha   90.00
_cell.angle_beta   90.00
_cell.angle_gamma   90.00
#
_symmetry.space_group_name_H-M   'P 1'
#
loop_
_entity.id
_entity.type
_entity.pdbx_description
1 polymer ?
#
loop_
_entity_poly.entity_id
_entity_poly.type
_entity_poly.pdbx_seq_one_letter_code
_entity_poly.pdbx_strand_id
1 'polypeptide(L)'
;MAIWVGTGIGGAVLLDGDLWLGRNRNAGEIGQSFVDLKKAGSFDGTLEGIGAKVGMTAFLRRRIERGERTVVARAVLEKDGRLKGSEVRKALAAGDALVERALARSARAVGVTIGTLWNVFSPDLFVLGGGIAEDVGEPYVEQVRAAAGRYAFFTDLAEVRVVRSALGDDAGILGAAVLAREGHRRGG
;
A
#
# COMPACT_ATOMS: atom_id res chain seq x y z
N MET A 1 12.51 4.71 -0.82
CA MET A 1 11.57 3.92 -1.66
C MET A 1 10.18 4.48 -1.55
N ALA A 2 9.34 4.37 -2.59
CA ALA A 2 7.94 4.79 -2.54
C ALA A 2 7.01 3.58 -2.70
N ILE A 3 5.88 3.60 -1.99
CA ILE A 3 4.84 2.56 -2.03
C ILE A 3 3.48 3.25 -2.16
N TRP A 4 2.74 2.92 -3.21
CA TRP A 4 1.43 3.48 -3.50
C TRP A 4 0.33 2.46 -3.26
N VAL A 5 -0.50 2.70 -2.23
CA VAL A 5 -1.59 1.81 -1.82
C VAL A 5 -2.93 2.41 -2.25
N GLY A 6 -3.41 1.96 -3.39
CA GLY A 6 -4.63 2.43 -4.03
C GLY A 6 -5.59 1.28 -4.36
N THR A 7 -6.15 1.30 -5.58
CA THR A 7 -6.92 0.17 -6.14
C THR A 7 -6.06 -1.08 -6.18
N GLY A 8 -4.81 -0.95 -6.66
CA GLY A 8 -3.72 -1.90 -6.56
C GLY A 8 -2.59 -1.38 -5.66
N ILE A 9 -1.44 -2.06 -5.67
CA ILE A 9 -0.21 -1.61 -5.00
C ILE A 9 0.94 -1.58 -6.00
N GLY A 10 1.53 -0.39 -6.14
CA GLY A 10 2.76 -0.18 -6.90
C GLY A 10 3.88 0.35 -6.01
N GLY A 11 5.10 0.31 -6.53
CA GLY A 11 6.25 0.86 -5.84
C GLY A 11 7.28 1.46 -6.78
N ALA A 12 8.19 2.21 -6.20
CA ALA A 12 9.36 2.74 -6.89
C ALA A 12 10.58 2.72 -5.99
N VAL A 13 11.72 2.43 -6.56
CA VAL A 13 13.02 2.39 -5.88
C VAL A 13 13.88 3.51 -6.42
N LEU A 14 14.38 4.38 -5.54
CA LEU A 14 15.43 5.34 -5.87
C LEU A 14 16.72 4.88 -5.20
N LEU A 15 17.80 4.78 -5.97
CA LEU A 15 19.15 4.49 -5.49
C LEU A 15 20.05 5.65 -5.92
N ASP A 16 20.73 6.26 -4.97
CA ASP A 16 21.63 7.41 -5.21
C ASP A 16 20.94 8.58 -5.96
N GLY A 17 19.65 8.78 -5.72
CA GLY A 17 18.84 9.82 -6.36
C GLY A 17 18.26 9.45 -7.73
N ASP A 18 18.66 8.34 -8.32
CA ASP A 18 18.17 7.85 -9.60
C ASP A 18 17.03 6.82 -9.44
N LEU A 19 16.05 6.88 -10.34
CA LEU A 19 14.98 5.88 -10.40
C LEU A 19 15.54 4.54 -10.89
N TRP A 20 15.52 3.52 -10.03
CA TRP A 20 15.93 2.19 -10.38
C TRP A 20 14.84 1.44 -11.15
N LEU A 21 15.08 1.23 -12.44
CA LEU A 21 14.12 0.56 -13.32
C LEU A 21 14.32 -0.96 -13.37
N GLY A 22 15.49 -1.46 -12.97
CA GLY A 22 15.88 -2.85 -13.18
C GLY A 22 16.13 -3.18 -14.66
N ARG A 23 16.58 -4.42 -14.90
CA ARG A 23 16.94 -4.87 -16.27
C ARG A 23 15.76 -4.80 -17.25
N ASN A 24 14.58 -5.17 -16.80
CA ASN A 24 13.38 -5.26 -17.63
C ASN A 24 12.44 -4.05 -17.45
N ARG A 25 12.90 -2.99 -16.77
CA ARG A 25 12.15 -1.76 -16.48
C ARG A 25 10.87 -2.00 -15.65
N ASN A 26 10.86 -3.04 -14.82
CA ASN A 26 9.74 -3.43 -13.95
C ASN A 26 10.15 -3.51 -12.46
N ALA A 27 11.26 -2.88 -12.07
CA ALA A 27 11.62 -2.79 -10.66
C ALA A 27 10.56 -1.97 -9.90
N GLY A 28 10.21 -2.42 -8.70
CA GLY A 28 9.18 -1.76 -7.91
C GLY A 28 7.79 -2.42 -7.99
N GLU A 29 7.61 -3.50 -8.76
CA GLU A 29 6.37 -4.29 -8.80
C GLU A 29 6.15 -5.08 -7.49
N ILE A 30 6.26 -4.37 -6.36
CA ILE A 30 6.17 -4.96 -5.01
C ILE A 30 4.78 -5.52 -4.70
N GLY A 31 3.74 -5.01 -5.37
CA GLY A 31 2.37 -5.49 -5.23
C GLY A 31 2.23 -6.97 -5.57
N GLN A 32 3.10 -7.49 -6.42
CA GLN A 32 3.12 -8.90 -6.84
C GLN A 32 3.94 -9.81 -5.91
N SER A 33 4.62 -9.24 -4.91
CA SER A 33 5.34 -10.05 -3.92
C SER A 33 4.37 -10.84 -3.02
N PHE A 34 4.74 -12.09 -2.71
CA PHE A 34 3.93 -12.91 -1.82
C PHE A 34 4.20 -12.57 -0.36
N VAL A 35 3.13 -12.28 0.40
CA VAL A 35 3.15 -12.02 1.84
C VAL A 35 2.37 -13.07 2.64
N ASP A 36 1.60 -13.92 1.96
CA ASP A 36 0.96 -15.12 2.54
C ASP A 36 1.46 -16.36 1.80
N LEU A 37 2.45 -17.04 2.37
CA LEU A 37 3.07 -18.22 1.75
C LEU A 37 2.10 -19.40 1.61
N LYS A 38 1.04 -19.48 2.42
CA LYS A 38 0.00 -20.51 2.28
C LYS A 38 -0.81 -20.36 1.00
N LYS A 39 -0.75 -19.17 0.40
CA LYS A 39 -1.43 -18.80 -0.85
C LYS A 39 -0.45 -18.42 -1.95
N ALA A 40 0.82 -18.85 -1.84
CA ALA A 40 1.81 -18.61 -2.88
C ALA A 40 1.32 -19.19 -4.21
N GLY A 41 1.52 -18.42 -5.30
CA GLY A 41 1.00 -18.76 -6.62
C GLY A 41 -0.44 -18.28 -6.90
N SER A 42 -1.12 -17.70 -5.90
CA SER A 42 -2.44 -17.08 -6.06
C SER A 42 -2.36 -15.57 -5.82
N PHE A 43 -3.14 -14.79 -6.55
CA PHE A 43 -3.29 -13.34 -6.32
C PHE A 43 -3.66 -13.02 -4.86
N ASP A 44 -4.50 -13.84 -4.24
CA ASP A 44 -4.91 -13.70 -2.83
C ASP A 44 -3.75 -13.81 -1.82
N GLY A 45 -2.58 -14.29 -2.23
CA GLY A 45 -1.36 -14.37 -1.41
C GLY A 45 -0.40 -13.20 -1.64
N THR A 46 -0.64 -12.37 -2.66
CA THR A 46 0.21 -11.22 -2.97
C THR A 46 -0.05 -10.04 -2.04
N LEU A 47 0.91 -9.12 -1.97
CA LEU A 47 0.74 -7.87 -1.25
C LEU A 47 -0.49 -7.10 -1.78
N GLU A 48 -0.67 -7.01 -3.08
CA GLU A 48 -1.81 -6.34 -3.71
C GLU A 48 -3.13 -7.04 -3.38
N GLY A 49 -3.19 -8.37 -3.52
CA GLY A 49 -4.39 -9.18 -3.20
C GLY A 49 -4.79 -9.14 -1.72
N ILE A 50 -3.90 -8.67 -0.83
CA ILE A 50 -4.20 -8.53 0.59
C ILE A 50 -4.35 -7.07 0.99
N GLY A 51 -3.45 -6.20 0.55
CA GLY A 51 -3.26 -4.85 1.07
C GLY A 51 -3.96 -3.75 0.28
N ALA A 52 -4.21 -3.95 -1.03
CA ALA A 52 -4.90 -2.97 -1.87
C ALA A 52 -6.41 -2.90 -1.59
N LYS A 53 -7.08 -1.87 -2.13
CA LYS A 53 -8.55 -1.75 -2.06
C LYS A 53 -9.25 -2.98 -2.64
N VAL A 54 -8.71 -3.59 -3.71
CA VAL A 54 -9.24 -4.83 -4.29
C VAL A 54 -9.20 -5.98 -3.28
N GLY A 55 -8.09 -6.15 -2.57
CA GLY A 55 -7.93 -7.18 -1.53
C GLY A 55 -8.80 -6.93 -0.31
N MET A 56 -8.91 -5.66 0.13
CA MET A 56 -9.81 -5.26 1.22
C MET A 56 -11.27 -5.55 0.84
N THR A 57 -11.69 -5.18 -0.37
CA THR A 57 -13.05 -5.44 -0.85
C THR A 57 -13.36 -6.94 -0.88
N ALA A 58 -12.45 -7.75 -1.38
CA ALA A 58 -12.60 -9.21 -1.39
C ALA A 58 -12.68 -9.80 0.04
N PHE A 59 -11.88 -9.29 0.97
CA PHE A 59 -11.98 -9.67 2.38
C PHE A 59 -13.35 -9.32 2.97
N LEU A 60 -13.80 -8.08 2.81
CA LEU A 60 -15.09 -7.61 3.31
C LEU A 60 -16.24 -8.43 2.72
N ARG A 61 -16.25 -8.68 1.41
CA ARG A 61 -17.26 -9.50 0.73
C ARG A 61 -17.39 -10.87 1.37
N ARG A 62 -16.27 -11.59 1.54
CA ARG A 62 -16.26 -12.92 2.18
C ARG A 62 -16.80 -12.92 3.61
N ARG A 63 -16.60 -11.82 4.35
CA ARG A 63 -17.09 -11.69 5.73
C ARG A 63 -18.59 -11.37 5.77
N ILE A 64 -19.06 -10.51 4.86
CA ILE A 64 -20.49 -10.19 4.70
C ILE A 64 -21.28 -11.45 4.31
N GLU A 65 -20.77 -12.24 3.35
CA GLU A 65 -21.38 -13.52 2.93
C GLU A 65 -21.47 -14.54 4.07
N ARG A 66 -20.65 -14.40 5.11
CA ARG A 66 -20.70 -15.19 6.34
C ARG A 66 -21.57 -14.57 7.45
N GLY A 67 -22.33 -13.51 7.13
CA GLY A 67 -23.26 -12.86 8.02
C GLY A 67 -22.71 -11.74 8.89
N GLU A 68 -21.45 -11.31 8.69
CA GLU A 68 -20.92 -10.15 9.41
C GLU A 68 -21.52 -8.84 8.88
N ARG A 69 -21.81 -7.93 9.81
CA ARG A 69 -22.42 -6.65 9.48
C ARG A 69 -21.36 -5.57 9.29
N THR A 70 -21.61 -4.67 8.33
CA THR A 70 -20.79 -3.47 8.05
C THR A 70 -21.66 -2.43 7.37
N VAL A 71 -21.34 -1.16 7.60
CA VAL A 71 -22.04 -0.03 6.93
C VAL A 71 -21.72 0.05 5.44
N VAL A 72 -20.61 -0.57 4.98
CA VAL A 72 -20.20 -0.58 3.57
C VAL A 72 -20.73 -1.79 2.79
N ALA A 73 -21.61 -2.62 3.38
CA ALA A 73 -22.09 -3.85 2.77
C ALA A 73 -22.66 -3.62 1.36
N ARG A 74 -23.48 -2.58 1.17
CA ARG A 74 -24.06 -2.25 -0.13
C ARG A 74 -22.98 -1.97 -1.17
N ALA A 75 -22.02 -1.09 -0.86
CA ALA A 75 -20.94 -0.72 -1.77
C ALA A 75 -20.06 -1.91 -2.16
N VAL A 76 -19.82 -2.83 -1.21
CA VAL A 76 -19.00 -4.03 -1.43
C VAL A 76 -19.72 -5.08 -2.27
N LEU A 77 -21.04 -5.21 -2.14
CA LEU A 77 -21.84 -6.24 -2.82
C LEU A 77 -22.37 -5.82 -4.20
N GLU A 78 -22.38 -4.52 -4.51
CA GLU A 78 -22.76 -4.03 -5.84
C GLU A 78 -21.86 -4.62 -6.94
N LYS A 79 -22.37 -4.70 -8.17
CA LYS A 79 -21.76 -5.41 -9.29
C LYS A 79 -20.33 -4.93 -9.62
N ASP A 80 -20.07 -3.64 -9.43
CA ASP A 80 -18.75 -3.03 -9.65
C ASP A 80 -17.94 -2.87 -8.36
N GLY A 81 -18.42 -3.41 -7.25
CA GLY A 81 -17.94 -3.44 -5.87
C GLY A 81 -16.61 -2.74 -5.58
N ARG A 82 -16.54 -1.43 -5.85
CA ARG A 82 -15.35 -0.61 -5.61
C ARG A 82 -15.52 0.16 -4.32
N LEU A 83 -14.80 -0.27 -3.30
CA LEU A 83 -14.75 0.47 -2.05
C LEU A 83 -14.06 1.83 -2.26
N LYS A 84 -14.82 2.92 -2.12
CA LYS A 84 -14.30 4.29 -2.22
C LYS A 84 -13.66 4.69 -0.89
N GLY A 85 -12.63 5.52 -0.94
CA GLY A 85 -11.99 6.00 0.28
C GLY A 85 -12.91 6.79 1.20
N SER A 86 -13.85 7.56 0.62
CA SER A 86 -14.87 8.26 1.40
C SER A 86 -15.79 7.30 2.20
N GLU A 87 -16.03 6.10 1.69
CA GLU A 87 -16.80 5.06 2.40
C GLU A 87 -15.99 4.44 3.52
N VAL A 88 -14.70 4.20 3.28
CA VAL A 88 -13.76 3.76 4.33
C VAL A 88 -13.73 4.78 5.47
N ARG A 89 -13.54 6.08 5.17
CA ARG A 89 -13.53 7.14 6.20
C ARG A 89 -14.84 7.18 7.00
N LYS A 90 -15.99 7.13 6.32
CA LYS A 90 -17.30 7.12 6.99
C LYS A 90 -17.47 5.91 7.89
N ALA A 91 -17.05 4.74 7.43
CA ALA A 91 -17.11 3.50 8.21
C ALA A 91 -16.22 3.55 9.46
N LEU A 92 -15.00 4.04 9.31
CA LEU A 92 -14.09 4.24 10.45
C LEU A 92 -14.64 5.25 11.46
N ALA A 93 -15.20 6.36 10.99
CA ALA A 93 -15.85 7.35 11.85
C ALA A 93 -17.08 6.80 12.58
N ALA A 94 -17.74 5.77 12.02
CA ALA A 94 -18.84 5.05 12.64
C ALA A 94 -18.40 3.88 13.55
N GLY A 95 -17.10 3.64 13.72
CA GLY A 95 -16.56 2.53 14.52
C GLY A 95 -16.84 1.15 13.91
N ASP A 96 -16.82 1.03 12.57
CA ASP A 96 -17.09 -0.23 11.86
C ASP A 96 -15.91 -1.22 12.04
N ALA A 97 -16.06 -2.12 12.97
CA ALA A 97 -15.04 -3.10 13.33
C ALA A 97 -14.61 -4.01 12.16
N LEU A 98 -15.47 -4.24 11.16
CA LEU A 98 -15.11 -5.06 10.01
C LEU A 98 -14.20 -4.28 9.06
N VAL A 99 -14.45 -3.00 8.84
CA VAL A 99 -13.60 -2.10 8.05
C VAL A 99 -12.28 -1.86 8.76
N GLU A 100 -12.27 -1.66 10.08
CA GLU A 100 -11.05 -1.57 10.88
C GLU A 100 -10.15 -2.80 10.72
N ARG A 101 -10.73 -4.01 10.78
CA ARG A 101 -9.97 -5.26 10.56
C ARG A 101 -9.43 -5.38 9.13
N ALA A 102 -10.20 -4.92 8.13
CA ALA A 102 -9.73 -4.91 6.74
C ALA A 102 -8.53 -3.97 6.59
N LEU A 103 -8.60 -2.78 7.20
CA LEU A 103 -7.54 -1.79 7.19
C LEU A 103 -6.28 -2.28 7.92
N ALA A 104 -6.44 -2.84 9.12
CA ALA A 104 -5.33 -3.40 9.89
C ALA A 104 -4.63 -4.56 9.15
N ARG A 105 -5.41 -5.36 8.41
CA ARG A 105 -4.86 -6.42 7.56
C ARG A 105 -4.03 -5.85 6.41
N SER A 106 -4.52 -4.79 5.76
CA SER A 106 -3.79 -4.04 4.75
C SER A 106 -2.48 -3.46 5.31
N ALA A 107 -2.57 -2.71 6.39
CA ALA A 107 -1.41 -2.09 7.04
C ALA A 107 -0.35 -3.12 7.45
N ARG A 108 -0.78 -4.27 7.98
CA ARG A 108 0.14 -5.37 8.31
C ARG A 108 0.85 -5.91 7.08
N ALA A 109 0.15 -6.15 5.98
CA ALA A 109 0.75 -6.69 4.75
C ALA A 109 1.78 -5.71 4.17
N VAL A 110 1.44 -4.42 4.11
CA VAL A 110 2.36 -3.35 3.68
C VAL A 110 3.57 -3.27 4.63
N GLY A 111 3.34 -3.32 5.94
CA GLY A 111 4.41 -3.28 6.95
C GLY A 111 5.36 -4.48 6.85
N VAL A 112 4.86 -5.70 6.65
CA VAL A 112 5.69 -6.89 6.39
C VAL A 112 6.59 -6.67 5.17
N THR A 113 6.03 -6.13 4.09
CA THR A 113 6.79 -5.83 2.88
C THR A 113 7.85 -4.76 3.13
N ILE A 114 7.53 -3.69 3.85
CA ILE A 114 8.50 -2.64 4.23
C ILE A 114 9.64 -3.24 5.05
N GLY A 115 9.33 -4.06 6.07
CA GLY A 115 10.35 -4.72 6.87
C GLY A 115 11.24 -5.65 6.04
N THR A 116 10.68 -6.36 5.08
CA THR A 116 11.44 -7.19 4.13
C THR A 116 12.36 -6.34 3.26
N LEU A 117 11.84 -5.24 2.70
CA LEU A 117 12.61 -4.32 1.86
C LEU A 117 13.69 -3.59 2.66
N TRP A 118 13.41 -3.27 3.93
CA TRP A 118 14.41 -2.77 4.86
C TRP A 118 15.58 -3.74 5.00
N ASN A 119 15.29 -5.01 5.27
CA ASN A 119 16.33 -6.03 5.46
C ASN A 119 17.18 -6.28 4.19
N VAL A 120 16.64 -5.98 3.00
CA VAL A 120 17.32 -6.21 1.72
C VAL A 120 18.09 -4.97 1.24
N PHE A 121 17.50 -3.77 1.39
CA PHE A 121 18.00 -2.54 0.79
C PHE A 121 18.45 -1.50 1.81
N SER A 122 18.01 -1.60 3.07
CA SER A 122 18.25 -0.59 4.12
C SER A 122 18.06 0.87 3.63
N PRO A 123 16.92 1.22 3.06
CA PRO A 123 16.73 2.55 2.50
C PRO A 123 16.53 3.60 3.60
N ASP A 124 16.95 4.85 3.35
CA ASP A 124 16.79 5.96 4.30
C ASP A 124 15.33 6.27 4.62
N LEU A 125 14.41 6.01 3.67
CA LEU A 125 13.04 6.46 3.75
C LEU A 125 12.09 5.61 2.91
N PHE A 126 10.93 5.29 3.49
CA PHE A 126 9.75 4.82 2.77
C PHE A 126 8.71 5.93 2.71
N VAL A 127 8.27 6.30 1.51
CA VAL A 127 7.16 7.22 1.26
C VAL A 127 5.92 6.42 0.95
N LEU A 128 4.89 6.53 1.78
CA LEU A 128 3.62 5.84 1.61
C LEU A 128 2.58 6.80 1.05
N GLY A 129 2.07 6.49 -0.14
CA GLY A 129 1.05 7.28 -0.83
C GLY A 129 -0.11 6.42 -1.32
N GLY A 130 -0.95 7.03 -2.15
CA GLY A 130 -2.12 6.41 -2.75
C GLY A 130 -3.38 6.50 -1.89
N GLY A 131 -4.51 6.24 -2.51
CA GLY A 131 -5.81 6.60 -1.96
C GLY A 131 -6.13 6.04 -0.57
N ILE A 132 -5.54 4.93 -0.11
CA ILE A 132 -5.75 4.45 1.27
C ILE A 132 -4.99 5.34 2.25
N ALA A 133 -3.71 5.64 1.96
CA ALA A 133 -2.90 6.51 2.81
C ALA A 133 -3.43 7.95 2.86
N GLU A 134 -4.01 8.43 1.76
CA GLU A 134 -4.63 9.75 1.66
C GLU A 134 -5.97 9.81 2.42
N ASP A 135 -6.83 8.82 2.19
CA ASP A 135 -8.18 8.78 2.75
C ASP A 135 -8.21 8.55 4.26
N VAL A 136 -7.29 7.74 4.80
CA VAL A 136 -7.22 7.39 6.22
C VAL A 136 -6.22 8.28 6.96
N GLY A 137 -5.15 8.68 6.27
CA GLY A 137 -4.13 9.58 6.82
C GLY A 137 -3.16 8.90 7.78
N GLU A 138 -2.65 9.68 8.73
CA GLU A 138 -1.60 9.25 9.67
C GLU A 138 -1.96 7.98 10.46
N PRO A 139 -3.21 7.73 10.88
CA PRO A 139 -3.55 6.49 11.57
C PRO A 139 -3.23 5.22 10.78
N TYR A 140 -3.33 5.25 9.45
CA TYR A 140 -2.92 4.14 8.61
C TYR A 140 -1.40 4.01 8.52
N VAL A 141 -0.71 5.14 8.33
CA VAL A 141 0.76 5.19 8.26
C VAL A 141 1.40 4.67 9.55
N GLU A 142 0.85 5.03 10.70
CA GLU A 142 1.31 4.54 12.01
C GLU A 142 1.14 3.02 12.16
N GLN A 143 0.01 2.47 11.71
CA GLN A 143 -0.19 1.03 11.71
C GLN A 143 0.83 0.30 10.81
N VAL A 144 1.10 0.88 9.63
CA VAL A 144 2.12 0.35 8.70
C VAL A 144 3.51 0.42 9.33
N ARG A 145 3.87 1.56 9.93
CA ARG A 145 5.16 1.78 10.62
C ARG A 145 5.36 0.79 11.76
N ALA A 146 4.35 0.64 12.61
CA ALA A 146 4.39 -0.31 13.72
C ALA A 146 4.51 -1.77 13.23
N ALA A 147 3.87 -2.11 12.13
CA ALA A 147 4.02 -3.43 11.52
C ALA A 147 5.42 -3.60 10.91
N ALA A 148 5.94 -2.62 10.18
CA ALA A 148 7.26 -2.67 9.54
C ALA A 148 8.38 -2.93 10.57
N GLY A 149 8.37 -2.19 11.67
CA GLY A 149 9.37 -2.34 12.71
C GLY A 149 9.40 -3.70 13.41
N ARG A 150 8.31 -4.48 13.35
CA ARG A 150 8.30 -5.86 13.87
C ARG A 150 9.04 -6.86 12.98
N TYR A 151 9.28 -6.50 11.72
CA TYR A 151 9.89 -7.38 10.73
C TYR A 151 11.24 -6.86 10.25
N ALA A 152 11.61 -5.64 10.63
CA ALA A 152 12.94 -5.09 10.41
C ALA A 152 13.92 -5.74 11.40
N PHE A 153 15.07 -6.19 10.89
CA PHE A 153 16.07 -6.90 11.64
C PHE A 153 17.20 -5.96 12.06
N PHE A 154 17.72 -6.11 13.27
CA PHE A 154 18.79 -5.27 13.84
C PHE A 154 18.55 -3.76 13.81
N THR A 155 17.33 -3.32 14.08
CA THR A 155 17.05 -1.89 14.11
C THR A 155 16.11 -1.52 15.25
N ASP A 156 16.24 -0.31 15.74
CA ASP A 156 15.20 0.31 16.53
C ASP A 156 14.02 0.69 15.61
N LEU A 157 12.79 0.56 16.14
CA LEU A 157 11.58 0.95 15.43
C LEU A 157 11.64 2.36 14.82
N ALA A 158 12.39 3.27 15.47
CA ALA A 158 12.58 4.65 15.05
C ALA A 158 13.42 4.79 13.76
N GLU A 159 14.24 3.79 13.41
CA GLU A 159 15.10 3.84 12.22
C GLU A 159 14.32 3.52 10.93
N VAL A 160 13.24 2.72 11.02
CA VAL A 160 12.39 2.43 9.86
C VAL A 160 11.48 3.62 9.58
N ARG A 161 12.01 4.60 8.87
CA ARG A 161 11.31 5.84 8.56
C ARG A 161 10.25 5.60 7.48
N VAL A 162 8.98 5.63 7.90
CA VAL A 162 7.83 5.58 6.98
C VAL A 162 7.06 6.89 7.13
N VAL A 163 6.89 7.63 6.04
CA VAL A 163 6.16 8.90 6.02
C VAL A 163 5.05 8.86 4.98
N ARG A 164 3.99 9.64 5.23
CA ARG A 164 2.96 9.86 4.22
C ARG A 164 3.49 10.75 3.10
N SER A 165 3.08 10.47 1.86
CA SER A 165 3.34 11.35 0.72
C SER A 165 2.78 12.76 0.97
N ALA A 166 3.57 13.78 0.70
CA ALA A 166 3.15 15.18 0.78
C ALA A 166 2.49 15.67 -0.52
N LEU A 167 2.58 14.92 -1.61
CA LEU A 167 2.14 15.35 -2.94
C LEU A 167 0.69 14.96 -3.26
N GLY A 168 0.08 14.10 -2.46
CA GLY A 168 -1.31 13.65 -2.66
C GLY A 168 -1.59 13.18 -4.09
N ASP A 169 -2.72 13.59 -4.64
CA ASP A 169 -3.16 13.23 -6.00
C ASP A 169 -2.25 13.79 -7.10
N ASP A 170 -1.47 14.84 -6.82
CA ASP A 170 -0.56 15.47 -7.79
C ASP A 170 0.74 14.67 -8.02
N ALA A 171 1.02 13.68 -7.18
CA ALA A 171 2.27 12.90 -7.24
C ALA A 171 2.52 12.29 -8.63
N GLY A 172 1.48 11.76 -9.28
CA GLY A 172 1.58 11.14 -10.59
C GLY A 172 1.94 12.15 -11.68
N ILE A 173 1.28 13.30 -11.68
CA ILE A 173 1.50 14.39 -12.68
C ILE A 173 2.89 14.99 -12.49
N LEU A 174 3.27 15.30 -11.26
CA LEU A 174 4.58 15.86 -10.93
C LEU A 174 5.70 14.87 -11.28
N GLY A 175 5.54 13.59 -10.96
CA GLY A 175 6.49 12.55 -11.32
C GLY A 175 6.68 12.40 -12.83
N ALA A 176 5.60 12.41 -13.60
CA ALA A 176 5.64 12.36 -15.06
C ALA A 176 6.36 13.59 -15.64
N ALA A 177 6.09 14.79 -15.11
CA ALA A 177 6.75 16.03 -15.55
C ALA A 177 8.27 16.01 -15.26
N VAL A 178 8.68 15.48 -14.09
CA VAL A 178 10.11 15.31 -13.76
C VAL A 178 10.78 14.34 -14.74
N LEU A 179 10.17 13.17 -14.98
CA LEU A 179 10.72 12.17 -15.90
C LEU A 179 10.85 12.70 -17.34
N ALA A 180 9.84 13.45 -17.83
CA ALA A 180 9.89 14.07 -19.14
C ALA A 180 11.05 15.07 -19.26
N ARG A 181 11.26 15.90 -18.23
CA ARG A 181 12.37 16.86 -18.18
C ARG A 181 13.73 16.18 -18.15
N GLU A 182 13.88 15.11 -17.41
CA GLU A 182 15.14 14.35 -17.31
C GLU A 182 15.42 13.55 -18.57
N GLY A 183 14.40 12.94 -19.18
CA GLY A 183 14.52 12.26 -20.47
C GLY A 183 15.00 13.20 -21.58
N HIS A 184 14.53 14.44 -21.58
CA HIS A 184 14.97 15.47 -22.55
C HIS A 184 16.44 15.88 -22.34
N ARG A 185 16.94 15.87 -21.11
CA ARG A 185 18.36 16.17 -20.79
C ARG A 185 19.32 15.04 -21.12
N ARG A 186 18.88 13.79 -21.18
CA ARG A 186 19.70 12.59 -21.47
C ARG A 186 19.70 12.24 -22.98
N GLY A 187 18.82 12.85 -23.78
CA GLY A 187 18.66 12.60 -25.23
C GLY A 187 19.18 13.71 -26.14
N GLY A 188 19.87 14.72 -25.59
CA GLY A 188 20.50 15.83 -26.30
C GLY A 188 22.08 15.67 -26.25
#